data_a5db439127886cfcd2e2769dfe1271b7
#
_entry.id   a5db439127886cfcd2e2769dfe1271b7
#
_cell.length_a   1.000
_cell.length_b   1.000
_cell.length_c   1.000
_cell.angle_alpha   90.00
_cell.angle_beta   90.00
_cell.angle_gamma   90.00
#
_symmetry.space_group_name_H-M   'P 1'
#
loop_
_entity.id
_entity.type
_entity.pdbx_description
1 polymer ?
#
loop_
_entity_poly.entity_id
_entity_poly.type
_entity_poly.pdbx_seq_one_letter_code
_entity_poly.pdbx_strand_id
1 'polypeptide(L)'
;DYWKKLQPNLLSITDGWSAAYGIFSKGEVPIVLSYVTSPAYHLEYEKTERYQTAVFQEGHYRQIEFAGILKGTKRIKLARAFIDFMLSDIFQNAIPLKNWMFPVIHYQALPDSFRIVPKPKSAPELNPARVNQQNSKWLKAWSRAMSE
;
A
#
# COMPACT_ATOMS: atom_id res chain seq x y z
N ASP A 1 -10.08 16.17 -15.39
CA ASP A 1 -10.20 17.42 -14.63
C ASP A 1 -9.81 17.34 -13.16
N TYR A 2 -9.97 16.17 -12.50
CA TYR A 2 -9.55 15.99 -11.12
C TYR A 2 -8.04 16.25 -10.94
N TRP A 3 -7.21 15.64 -11.76
CA TRP A 3 -5.76 15.77 -11.70
C TRP A 3 -5.27 17.20 -11.96
N LYS A 4 -5.88 17.92 -12.93
CA LYS A 4 -5.57 19.33 -13.20
C LYS A 4 -5.92 20.24 -11.99
N LYS A 5 -6.97 19.90 -11.25
CA LYS A 5 -7.33 20.64 -10.02
C LYS A 5 -6.41 20.30 -8.85
N LEU A 6 -5.89 19.08 -8.80
CA LEU A 6 -4.99 18.64 -7.75
C LEU A 6 -3.56 19.16 -7.97
N GLN A 7 -3.11 19.21 -9.21
CA GLN A 7 -1.72 19.51 -9.57
C GLN A 7 -1.17 20.80 -8.93
N PRO A 8 -1.88 21.94 -8.85
CA PRO A 8 -1.38 23.14 -8.18
C PRO A 8 -1.17 23.00 -6.67
N ASN A 9 -1.71 21.95 -6.05
CA ASN A 9 -1.58 21.65 -4.62
C ASN A 9 -0.51 20.59 -4.33
N LEU A 10 0.19 20.10 -5.35
CA LEU A 10 1.28 19.14 -5.19
C LEU A 10 2.61 19.87 -5.09
N LEU A 11 3.36 19.60 -4.04
CA LEU A 11 4.74 20.07 -3.94
C LEU A 11 5.61 19.39 -4.99
N SER A 12 5.47 18.09 -5.15
CA SER A 12 6.30 17.28 -6.03
C SER A 12 5.63 15.96 -6.39
N ILE A 13 6.00 15.43 -7.56
CA ILE A 13 5.77 14.04 -7.96
C ILE A 13 7.16 13.41 -8.01
N THR A 14 7.40 12.44 -7.15
CA THR A 14 8.70 11.80 -6.96
C THR A 14 8.80 10.49 -7.74
N ASP A 15 10.02 10.00 -7.93
CA ASP A 15 10.28 8.73 -8.61
C ASP A 15 9.78 7.49 -7.84
N GLY A 16 9.41 7.64 -6.56
CA GLY A 16 8.87 6.55 -5.77
C GLY A 16 8.43 6.95 -4.37
N TRP A 17 7.75 6.01 -3.73
CA TRP A 17 7.15 6.19 -2.40
C TRP A 17 8.18 6.67 -1.35
N SER A 18 9.37 6.08 -1.29
CA SER A 18 10.39 6.42 -0.28
C SER A 18 10.81 7.88 -0.35
N ALA A 19 10.96 8.43 -1.56
CA ALA A 19 11.31 9.84 -1.74
C ALA A 19 10.16 10.75 -1.28
N ALA A 20 8.91 10.47 -1.67
CA ALA A 20 7.74 11.22 -1.23
C ALA A 20 7.57 11.17 0.29
N TYR A 21 7.71 9.98 0.87
CA TYR A 21 7.57 9.80 2.31
C TYR A 21 8.68 10.49 3.10
N GLY A 22 9.89 10.55 2.55
CA GLY A 22 11.02 11.29 3.12
C GLY A 22 10.75 12.80 3.24
N ILE A 23 10.12 13.41 2.23
CA ILE A 23 9.70 14.82 2.25
C ILE A 23 8.66 15.05 3.37
N PHE A 24 7.66 14.17 3.44
CA PHE A 24 6.64 14.22 4.49
C PHE A 24 7.22 14.05 5.90
N SER A 25 8.11 13.09 6.11
CA SER A 25 8.72 12.83 7.43
C SER A 25 9.59 13.99 7.93
N LYS A 26 10.17 14.77 7.01
CA LYS A 26 10.87 16.01 7.33
C LYS A 26 9.94 17.19 7.68
N GLY A 27 8.62 17.02 7.47
CA GLY A 27 7.63 18.05 7.72
C GLY A 27 7.52 19.11 6.61
N GLU A 28 8.07 18.84 5.43
CA GLU A 28 8.01 19.76 4.28
C GLU A 28 6.63 19.81 3.64
N VAL A 29 5.84 18.74 3.79
CA VAL A 29 4.43 18.65 3.36
C VAL A 29 3.55 18.06 4.45
N PRO A 30 2.30 18.51 4.59
CA PRO A 30 1.37 17.98 5.59
C PRO A 30 0.73 16.65 5.21
N ILE A 31 0.74 16.28 3.93
CA ILE A 31 0.05 15.08 3.41
C ILE A 31 0.94 14.38 2.38
N VAL A 32 0.94 13.06 2.44
CA VAL A 32 1.60 12.19 1.44
C VAL A 32 0.71 11.00 1.09
N LEU A 33 0.79 10.53 -0.14
CA LEU A 33 0.17 9.26 -0.52
C LEU A 33 0.98 8.10 0.08
N SER A 34 0.33 7.30 0.94
CA SER A 34 0.98 6.19 1.62
C SER A 34 -0.02 5.07 1.95
N TYR A 35 0.40 4.12 2.75
CA TYR A 35 -0.42 3.00 3.20
C TYR A 35 -1.17 3.36 4.50
N VAL A 36 -2.35 2.77 4.68
CA VAL A 36 -3.14 2.94 5.91
C VAL A 36 -2.38 2.51 7.16
N THR A 37 -1.43 1.61 7.02
CA THR A 37 -0.61 1.06 8.09
C THR A 37 0.64 1.89 8.44
N SER A 38 0.96 2.93 7.67
CA SER A 38 2.16 3.74 7.90
C SER A 38 2.27 4.33 9.32
N PRO A 39 1.20 4.77 9.99
CA PRO A 39 1.30 5.24 11.37
C PRO A 39 1.77 4.17 12.35
N ALA A 40 1.43 2.89 12.12
CA ALA A 40 1.88 1.80 12.99
C ALA A 40 3.40 1.66 13.03
N TYR A 41 4.08 1.92 11.91
CA TYR A 41 5.54 1.95 11.86
C TYR A 41 6.12 3.00 12.82
N HIS A 42 5.60 4.22 12.78
CA HIS A 42 6.08 5.30 13.64
C HIS A 42 5.77 5.04 15.12
N LEU A 43 4.59 4.45 15.41
CA LEU A 43 4.28 4.06 16.78
C LEU A 43 5.21 2.96 17.28
N GLU A 44 5.53 1.96 16.44
CA GLU A 44 6.39 0.83 16.82
C GLU A 44 7.83 1.28 17.06
N TYR A 45 8.43 2.01 16.13
CA TYR A 45 9.86 2.32 16.16
C TYR A 45 10.20 3.69 16.75
N GLU A 46 9.38 4.69 16.51
CA GLU A 46 9.62 6.06 16.94
C GLU A 46 8.84 6.46 18.20
N LYS A 47 7.94 5.55 18.65
CA LYS A 47 7.07 5.74 19.83
C LYS A 47 6.23 7.04 19.74
N THR A 48 5.79 7.40 18.55
CA THR A 48 5.00 8.61 18.30
C THR A 48 3.68 8.29 17.60
N GLU A 49 2.63 9.00 17.97
CA GLU A 49 1.30 9.00 17.32
C GLU A 49 1.08 10.28 16.49
N ARG A 50 2.14 11.01 16.19
CA ARG A 50 2.09 12.26 15.39
C ARG A 50 1.49 12.05 14.00
N TYR A 51 1.72 10.87 13.41
CA TYR A 51 1.28 10.55 12.07
C TYR A 51 -0.08 9.85 12.07
N GLN A 52 -0.96 10.29 11.20
CA GLN A 52 -2.31 9.75 11.11
C GLN A 52 -2.68 9.42 9.66
N THR A 53 -3.61 8.50 9.47
CA THR A 53 -4.16 8.19 8.16
C THR A 53 -5.48 8.92 7.94
N ALA A 54 -5.56 9.71 6.87
CA ALA A 54 -6.83 10.26 6.41
C ALA A 54 -7.69 9.15 5.78
N VAL A 55 -8.88 8.94 6.30
CA VAL A 55 -9.85 7.97 5.77
C VAL A 55 -11.02 8.70 5.14
N PHE A 56 -11.22 8.48 3.84
CA PHE A 56 -12.26 9.13 3.06
C PHE A 56 -13.54 8.27 3.01
N GLN A 57 -14.69 8.92 2.91
CA GLN A 57 -15.99 8.23 2.86
C GLN A 57 -16.16 7.44 1.55
N GLU A 58 -15.57 7.91 0.48
CA GLU A 58 -15.57 7.27 -0.84
C GLU A 58 -14.82 5.92 -0.83
N GLY A 59 -14.03 5.67 0.21
CA GLY A 59 -13.24 4.47 0.40
C GLY A 59 -11.80 4.62 -0.07
N HIS A 60 -11.06 3.52 0.06
CA HIS A 60 -9.65 3.43 -0.29
C HIS A 60 -9.37 2.21 -1.15
N TYR A 61 -8.49 2.35 -2.10
CA TYR A 61 -8.06 1.21 -2.91
C TYR A 61 -7.36 0.16 -2.05
N ARG A 62 -7.76 -1.11 -2.21
CA ARG A 62 -7.13 -2.24 -1.53
C ARG A 62 -5.99 -2.77 -2.39
N GLN A 63 -4.79 -2.74 -1.87
CA GLN A 63 -3.65 -3.43 -2.46
C GLN A 63 -3.56 -4.83 -1.88
N ILE A 64 -3.36 -5.82 -2.75
CA ILE A 64 -3.12 -7.22 -2.38
C ILE A 64 -1.81 -7.65 -3.03
N GLU A 65 -0.91 -8.20 -2.23
CA GLU A 65 0.35 -8.76 -2.72
C GLU A 65 0.19 -10.24 -3.01
N PHE A 66 0.79 -10.68 -4.09
CA PHE A 66 0.72 -12.06 -4.55
C PHE A 66 2.13 -12.63 -4.77
N ALA A 67 2.27 -13.91 -4.50
CA ALA A 67 3.43 -14.69 -4.93
C ALA A 67 2.99 -15.73 -5.96
N GLY A 68 3.79 -15.90 -7.01
CA GLY A 68 3.49 -16.85 -8.09
C GLY A 68 4.70 -17.71 -8.45
N ILE A 69 4.44 -18.91 -8.90
CA ILE A 69 5.48 -19.83 -9.38
C ILE A 69 5.71 -19.58 -10.87
N LEU A 70 6.94 -19.25 -11.23
CA LEU A 70 7.32 -18.98 -12.62
C LEU A 70 7.20 -20.24 -13.48
N LYS A 71 6.58 -20.10 -14.65
CA LYS A 71 6.52 -21.16 -15.65
C LYS A 71 7.92 -21.58 -16.06
N GLY A 72 8.16 -22.90 -16.10
CA GLY A 72 9.45 -23.48 -16.50
C GLY A 72 10.47 -23.64 -15.36
N THR A 73 10.11 -23.31 -14.11
CA THR A 73 10.98 -23.63 -12.97
C THR A 73 11.30 -25.13 -12.91
N LYS A 74 12.57 -25.45 -12.71
CA LYS A 74 13.03 -26.84 -12.49
C LYS A 74 12.83 -27.31 -11.04
N ARG A 75 12.42 -26.42 -10.14
CA ARG A 75 12.28 -26.69 -8.68
C ARG A 75 10.85 -26.53 -8.21
N ILE A 76 9.89 -27.09 -8.95
CA ILE A 76 8.45 -26.91 -8.68
C ILE A 76 8.05 -27.35 -7.26
N LYS A 77 8.60 -28.45 -6.74
CA LYS A 77 8.31 -28.91 -5.37
C LYS A 77 8.76 -27.90 -4.32
N LEU A 78 9.96 -27.35 -4.47
CA LEU A 78 10.48 -26.32 -3.55
C LEU A 78 9.67 -25.03 -3.64
N ALA A 79 9.29 -24.61 -4.86
CA ALA A 79 8.48 -23.42 -5.05
C ALA A 79 7.09 -23.55 -4.39
N ARG A 80 6.45 -24.73 -4.49
CA ARG A 80 5.18 -25.00 -3.79
C ARG A 80 5.36 -24.96 -2.27
N ALA A 81 6.37 -25.67 -1.75
CA ALA A 81 6.66 -25.65 -0.32
C ALA A 81 6.93 -24.23 0.22
N PHE A 82 7.54 -23.35 -0.60
CA PHE A 82 7.71 -21.94 -0.24
C PHE A 82 6.39 -21.17 -0.19
N ILE A 83 5.47 -21.40 -1.14
CA ILE A 83 4.12 -20.81 -1.09
C ILE A 83 3.36 -21.30 0.16
N ASP A 84 3.43 -22.60 0.45
CA ASP A 84 2.79 -23.18 1.65
C ASP A 84 3.37 -22.56 2.93
N PHE A 85 4.70 -22.35 2.98
CA PHE A 85 5.36 -21.65 4.08
C PHE A 85 4.86 -20.21 4.22
N MET A 86 4.72 -19.46 3.09
CA MET A 86 4.18 -18.10 3.12
C MET A 86 2.74 -18.04 3.68
N LEU A 87 1.98 -19.11 3.59
CA LEU A 87 0.63 -19.23 4.16
C LEU A 87 0.63 -19.79 5.60
N SER A 88 1.80 -20.14 6.16
CA SER A 88 1.89 -20.64 7.53
C SER A 88 1.68 -19.53 8.56
N ASP A 89 1.26 -19.91 9.76
CA ASP A 89 1.08 -18.99 10.89
C ASP A 89 2.37 -18.23 11.23
N ILE A 90 3.53 -18.90 11.12
CA ILE A 90 4.83 -18.29 11.40
C ILE A 90 5.08 -17.11 10.46
N PHE A 91 4.88 -17.31 9.16
CA PHE A 91 5.08 -16.27 8.17
C PHE A 91 4.03 -15.17 8.27
N GLN A 92 2.76 -15.54 8.38
CA GLN A 92 1.65 -14.59 8.43
C GLN A 92 1.67 -13.71 9.68
N ASN A 93 2.04 -14.25 10.85
CA ASN A 93 2.21 -13.45 12.07
C ASN A 93 3.43 -12.50 12.01
N ALA A 94 4.40 -12.76 11.14
CA ALA A 94 5.53 -11.85 10.93
C ALA A 94 5.20 -10.66 10.01
N ILE A 95 4.22 -10.79 9.11
CA ILE A 95 3.87 -9.76 8.11
C ILE A 95 3.63 -8.37 8.72
N PRO A 96 2.85 -8.21 9.81
CA PRO A 96 2.56 -6.88 10.34
C PRO A 96 3.81 -6.06 10.67
N LEU A 97 4.81 -6.66 11.29
CA LEU A 97 6.04 -5.96 11.71
C LEU A 97 7.19 -6.04 10.69
N LYS A 98 7.10 -6.89 9.68
CA LYS A 98 8.16 -7.06 8.67
C LYS A 98 7.81 -6.46 7.32
N ASN A 99 6.53 -6.38 7.00
CA ASN A 99 6.04 -5.82 5.75
C ASN A 99 5.00 -4.71 5.93
N TRP A 100 4.58 -4.40 7.15
CA TRP A 100 3.59 -3.36 7.48
C TRP A 100 2.27 -3.53 6.73
N MET A 101 1.84 -4.78 6.58
CA MET A 101 0.59 -5.16 5.94
C MET A 101 -0.25 -6.05 6.85
N PHE A 102 -1.53 -6.18 6.53
CA PHE A 102 -2.38 -7.14 7.20
C PHE A 102 -2.11 -8.55 6.65
N PRO A 103 -2.06 -9.58 7.49
CA PRO A 103 -1.99 -10.96 7.04
C PRO A 103 -3.28 -11.36 6.31
N VAL A 104 -3.19 -12.35 5.40
CA VAL A 104 -4.32 -12.80 4.57
C VAL A 104 -5.07 -14.00 5.14
N ILE A 105 -4.47 -14.68 6.12
CA ILE A 105 -5.10 -15.80 6.85
C ILE A 105 -5.25 -15.46 8.32
N HIS A 106 -5.81 -16.38 9.10
CA HIS A 106 -5.98 -16.20 10.53
C HIS A 106 -4.65 -15.87 11.21
N TYR A 107 -4.66 -14.84 12.01
CA TYR A 107 -3.54 -14.41 12.85
C TYR A 107 -4.01 -14.35 14.30
N GLN A 108 -3.11 -14.60 15.24
CA GLN A 108 -3.45 -14.66 16.66
C GLN A 108 -3.86 -13.28 17.18
N ALA A 109 -3.02 -12.28 16.95
CA ALA A 109 -3.28 -10.88 17.26
C ALA A 109 -2.39 -9.98 16.42
N LEU A 110 -2.89 -8.80 16.05
CA LEU A 110 -2.04 -7.75 15.49
C LEU A 110 -1.16 -7.14 16.59
N PRO A 111 0.06 -6.68 16.26
CA PRO A 111 0.89 -5.91 17.17
C PRO A 111 0.15 -4.70 17.74
N ASP A 112 0.48 -4.29 18.97
CA ASP A 112 -0.17 -3.14 19.63
C ASP A 112 -0.08 -1.84 18.80
N SER A 113 1.01 -1.66 18.07
CA SER A 113 1.18 -0.54 17.15
C SER A 113 0.10 -0.42 16.07
N PHE A 114 -0.59 -1.53 15.74
CA PHE A 114 -1.71 -1.51 14.78
C PHE A 114 -3.02 -1.00 15.38
N ARG A 115 -3.10 -0.75 16.70
CA ARG A 115 -4.31 -0.21 17.33
C ARG A 115 -4.75 1.15 16.77
N ILE A 116 -3.78 1.94 16.28
CA ILE A 116 -4.04 3.26 15.69
C ILE A 116 -4.34 3.23 14.20
N VAL A 117 -4.25 2.06 13.56
CA VAL A 117 -4.53 1.91 12.13
C VAL A 117 -6.04 1.90 11.89
N PRO A 118 -6.59 2.91 11.21
CA PRO A 118 -8.02 2.93 10.95
C PRO A 118 -8.41 1.85 9.93
N LYS A 119 -9.63 1.37 10.03
CA LYS A 119 -10.21 0.43 9.05
C LYS A 119 -11.10 1.22 8.08
N PRO A 120 -10.71 1.38 6.80
CA PRO A 120 -11.59 1.98 5.81
C PRO A 120 -12.92 1.22 5.71
N LYS A 121 -14.03 1.95 5.67
CA LYS A 121 -15.38 1.35 5.62
C LYS A 121 -15.67 0.67 4.28
N SER A 122 -15.03 1.13 3.23
CA SER A 122 -15.19 0.60 1.87
C SER A 122 -13.86 0.53 1.13
N ALA A 123 -13.77 -0.42 0.21
CA ALA A 123 -12.69 -0.53 -0.75
C ALA A 123 -13.35 -0.67 -2.13
N PRO A 124 -13.28 0.35 -3.00
CA PRO A 124 -13.84 0.28 -4.34
C PRO A 124 -13.23 -0.90 -5.11
N GLU A 125 -14.10 -1.73 -5.67
CA GLU A 125 -13.67 -2.84 -6.52
C GLU A 125 -13.53 -2.36 -7.96
N LEU A 126 -12.33 -2.48 -8.49
CA LEU A 126 -12.06 -2.22 -9.90
C LEU A 126 -12.16 -3.52 -10.68
N ASN A 127 -12.98 -3.54 -11.73
CA ASN A 127 -13.05 -4.67 -12.63
C ASN A 127 -11.69 -4.88 -13.34
N PRO A 128 -11.00 -6.03 -13.14
CA PRO A 128 -9.65 -6.25 -13.69
C PRO A 128 -9.60 -6.17 -15.21
N ALA A 129 -10.63 -6.64 -15.92
CA ALA A 129 -10.69 -6.57 -17.37
C ALA A 129 -10.75 -5.10 -17.85
N ARG A 130 -11.54 -4.27 -17.17
CA ARG A 130 -11.60 -2.83 -17.46
C ARG A 130 -10.27 -2.13 -17.16
N VAL A 131 -9.60 -2.50 -16.06
CA VAL A 131 -8.27 -1.96 -15.73
C VAL A 131 -7.28 -2.29 -16.84
N ASN A 132 -7.17 -3.56 -17.23
CA ASN A 132 -6.28 -3.98 -18.32
C ASN A 132 -6.57 -3.24 -19.63
N GLN A 133 -7.83 -3.05 -19.97
CA GLN A 133 -8.25 -2.38 -21.21
C GLN A 133 -7.96 -0.89 -21.20
N GLN A 134 -8.07 -0.23 -20.06
CA GLN A 134 -8.03 1.23 -19.95
C GLN A 134 -6.72 1.79 -19.36
N ASN A 135 -5.88 0.95 -18.76
CA ASN A 135 -4.70 1.38 -18.00
C ASN A 135 -3.79 2.33 -18.80
N SER A 136 -3.42 1.95 -20.03
CA SER A 136 -2.57 2.79 -20.89
C SER A 136 -3.20 4.15 -21.20
N LYS A 137 -4.52 4.20 -21.39
CA LYS A 137 -5.26 5.45 -21.63
C LYS A 137 -5.27 6.33 -20.39
N TRP A 138 -5.51 5.73 -19.22
CA TRP A 138 -5.51 6.45 -17.94
C TRP A 138 -4.13 7.02 -17.62
N LEU A 139 -3.06 6.23 -17.79
CA LEU A 139 -1.69 6.70 -17.58
C LEU A 139 -1.33 7.87 -18.50
N LYS A 140 -1.67 7.78 -19.79
CA LYS A 140 -1.43 8.90 -20.73
C LYS A 140 -2.21 10.16 -20.35
N ALA A 141 -3.47 10.00 -19.93
CA ALA A 141 -4.29 11.14 -19.49
C ALA A 141 -3.75 11.77 -18.21
N TRP A 142 -3.30 10.95 -17.25
CA TRP A 142 -2.66 11.40 -16.03
C TRP A 142 -1.35 12.15 -16.33
N SER A 143 -0.44 11.54 -17.10
CA SER A 143 0.84 12.17 -17.47
C SER A 143 0.64 13.53 -18.13
N ARG A 144 -0.33 13.64 -19.06
CA ARG A 144 -0.65 14.92 -19.69
C ARG A 144 -1.14 15.96 -18.67
N ALA A 145 -2.04 15.56 -17.76
CA ALA A 145 -2.59 16.46 -16.75
C ALA A 145 -1.53 16.94 -15.74
N MET A 146 -0.46 16.16 -15.53
CA MET A 146 0.62 16.50 -14.61
C MET A 146 1.78 17.26 -15.28
N SER A 147 1.82 17.34 -16.62
CA SER A 147 2.87 18.03 -17.39
C SER A 147 2.47 19.42 -17.84
N GLU A 148 1.19 19.76 -17.81
CA GLU A 148 0.62 21.08 -18.16
C GLU A 148 0.60 22.01 -16.91
#